data_9e639307448279448d4fd237aafa3a6b
#
_entry.id   9e639307448279448d4fd237aafa3a6b
#
_cell.length_a   1.000
_cell.length_b   1.000
_cell.length_c   1.000
_cell.angle_alpha   90.00
_cell.angle_beta   90.00
_cell.angle_gamma   90.00
#
_symmetry.space_group_name_H-M   'P 1'
#
loop_
_entity.id
_entity.type
_entity.pdbx_description
1 polymer ?
#
loop_
_entity_poly.entity_id
_entity_poly.type
_entity_poly.pdbx_seq_one_letter_code
_entity_poly.pdbx_strand_id
1 'polypeptide(L)' 'EAKMLEFFMLNVGKTLSTERLFNHVWSNDADGVDSGYVFMYVSYLRQKLKSVGANLDIIGDEGRDYTLVEVSHE' A
#
# COMPACT_ATOMS: atom_id res chain seq x y z
N GLU A 1 8.65 3.91 1.34
CA GLU A 1 8.25 2.52 0.97
C GLU A 1 8.04 1.65 2.19
N ALA A 2 9.06 1.58 3.04
CA ALA A 2 9.00 0.73 4.23
C ALA A 2 7.85 1.12 5.16
N LYS A 3 7.60 2.41 5.29
CA LYS A 3 6.49 2.90 6.13
C LYS A 3 5.14 2.45 5.60
N MET A 4 4.94 2.49 4.30
CA MET A 4 3.68 2.08 3.70
C MET A 4 3.46 0.58 3.86
N LEU A 5 4.47 -0.22 3.57
CA LEU A 5 4.36 -1.67 3.74
C LEU A 5 4.12 -2.04 5.21
N GLU A 6 4.82 -1.40 6.12
CA GLU A 6 4.62 -1.61 7.55
C GLU A 6 3.19 -1.31 7.98
N PHE A 7 2.64 -0.21 7.47
CA PHE A 7 1.26 0.17 7.78
C PHE A 7 0.27 -0.88 7.27
N PHE A 8 0.50 -1.37 6.05
CA PHE A 8 -0.32 -2.46 5.52
C PHE A 8 -0.20 -3.73 6.36
N MET A 9 1.01 -4.06 6.79
CA MET A 9 1.24 -5.29 7.57
C MET A 9 0.55 -5.24 8.92
N LEU A 10 0.49 -4.06 9.54
CA LEU A 10 -0.21 -3.87 10.80
C LEU A 10 -1.73 -3.91 10.64
N ASN A 11 -2.22 -3.83 9.40
CA ASN A 11 -3.65 -3.74 9.11
C ASN A 11 -4.07 -4.77 8.05
N VAL A 12 -3.47 -5.95 8.08
CA VAL A 12 -3.81 -7.01 7.10
C VAL A 12 -5.31 -7.31 7.15
N GLY A 13 -5.92 -7.35 5.98
CA GLY A 13 -7.34 -7.60 5.85
C GLY A 13 -8.24 -6.39 6.08
N LYS A 14 -7.65 -5.26 6.48
CA LYS A 14 -8.42 -4.02 6.69
C LYS A 14 -8.28 -3.11 5.49
N THR A 15 -9.36 -2.45 5.14
CA THR A 15 -9.37 -1.50 4.03
C THR A 15 -8.80 -0.17 4.47
N LEU A 16 -7.78 0.30 3.74
CA LEU A 16 -7.11 1.57 4.02
C LEU A 16 -7.36 2.53 2.86
N SER A 17 -7.85 3.73 3.16
CA SER A 17 -8.10 4.72 2.11
C SER A 17 -6.80 5.33 1.62
N THR A 18 -6.82 5.84 0.39
CA THR A 18 -5.70 6.58 -0.17
C THR A 18 -5.28 7.70 0.76
N GLU A 19 -6.25 8.43 1.31
CA GLU A 19 -5.97 9.53 2.23
C GLU A 19 -5.26 9.07 3.50
N ARG A 20 -5.70 7.96 4.08
CA ARG A 20 -5.05 7.41 5.28
C ARG A 20 -3.61 7.00 4.99
N LEU A 21 -3.40 6.34 3.88
CA LEU A 21 -2.05 5.94 3.47
C LEU A 21 -1.17 7.15 3.24
N PHE A 22 -1.69 8.15 2.54
CA PHE A 22 -0.95 9.37 2.28
C PHE A 22 -0.54 10.07 3.59
N ASN A 23 -1.50 10.24 4.48
CA ASN A 23 -1.25 10.93 5.75
C ASN A 23 -0.26 10.17 6.64
N HIS A 24 -0.32 8.85 6.61
CA HIS A 24 0.60 8.05 7.43
C HIS A 24 2.03 8.11 6.92
N VAL A 25 2.21 8.06 5.60
CA VAL A 25 3.54 7.99 4.99
C VAL A 25 4.18 9.38 4.85
N TRP A 26 3.38 10.38 4.51
CA TRP A 26 3.89 11.74 4.23
C TRP A 26 3.39 12.80 5.19
N SER A 27 3.03 12.44 6.40
CA SER A 27 2.45 13.40 7.35
C SER A 27 3.32 14.59 7.64
N ASN A 28 4.64 14.44 7.57
CA ASN A 28 5.60 15.51 7.91
C ASN A 28 6.32 16.07 6.69
N ASP A 29 6.20 15.45 5.52
CA ASP A 29 6.96 15.80 4.33
C ASP A 29 6.06 15.90 3.10
N ALA A 30 4.89 16.53 3.27
CA ALA A 30 3.89 16.56 2.21
C ALA A 30 4.12 17.64 1.16
N ASP A 31 5.14 18.48 1.32
CA ASP A 31 5.41 19.56 0.37
C ASP A 31 5.80 19.00 -0.99
N GLY A 32 5.02 19.36 -2.01
CA GLY A 32 5.26 18.91 -3.37
C GLY A 32 4.87 17.50 -3.68
N VAL A 33 4.22 16.82 -2.72
CA VAL A 33 3.76 15.44 -2.90
C VAL A 33 2.24 15.42 -2.83
N ASP A 34 1.59 14.76 -3.80
CA ASP A 34 0.14 14.62 -3.77
C ASP A 34 -0.26 13.15 -3.61
N SER A 35 -1.56 12.93 -3.39
CA SER A 35 -2.08 11.58 -3.13
C SER A 35 -1.89 10.61 -4.29
N GLY A 36 -1.56 11.09 -5.48
CA GLY A 36 -1.26 10.23 -6.62
C GLY A 36 -0.02 9.36 -6.39
N TYR A 37 0.88 9.82 -5.52
CA TYR A 37 2.05 9.03 -5.16
C TYR A 37 1.68 7.73 -4.43
N VAL A 38 0.54 7.70 -3.76
CA VAL A 38 0.07 6.49 -3.08
C VAL A 38 -0.08 5.34 -4.08
N PHE A 39 -0.72 5.62 -5.21
CA PHE A 39 -0.91 4.61 -6.24
C PHE A 39 0.44 4.09 -6.78
N MET A 40 1.39 4.99 -6.99
CA MET A 40 2.72 4.61 -7.46
C MET A 40 3.41 3.67 -6.49
N TYR A 41 3.39 4.00 -5.20
CA TYR A 41 4.01 3.16 -4.18
C TYR A 41 3.29 1.84 -3.99
N VAL A 42 1.96 1.84 -4.06
CA VAL A 42 1.18 0.61 -3.99
C VAL A 42 1.56 -0.31 -5.15
N SER A 43 1.67 0.24 -6.36
CA SER A 43 2.07 -0.54 -7.54
C SER A 43 3.46 -1.14 -7.37
N TYR A 44 4.39 -0.35 -6.84
CA TYR A 44 5.74 -0.81 -6.56
C TYR A 44 5.73 -1.96 -5.54
N LEU A 45 5.00 -1.79 -4.44
CA LEU A 45 4.91 -2.82 -3.40
C LEU A 45 4.30 -4.11 -3.93
N ARG A 46 3.27 -4.00 -4.77
CA ARG A 46 2.66 -5.18 -5.39
C ARG A 46 3.68 -5.95 -6.22
N GLN A 47 4.45 -5.25 -7.03
CA GLN A 47 5.51 -5.86 -7.83
C GLN A 47 6.56 -6.52 -6.95
N LYS A 48 6.96 -5.84 -5.88
CA LYS A 48 7.97 -6.35 -4.97
C LYS A 48 7.49 -7.61 -4.25
N LEU A 49 6.26 -7.63 -3.80
CA LEU A 49 5.68 -8.81 -3.17
C LEU A 49 5.68 -10.01 -4.13
N LYS A 50 5.34 -9.77 -5.38
CA LYS A 50 5.39 -10.83 -6.40
C LYS A 50 6.80 -11.34 -6.65
N SER A 51 7.76 -10.42 -6.74
CA SER A 51 9.13 -10.79 -7.10
C SER A 51 9.82 -11.63 -6.02
N VAL A 52 9.41 -11.48 -4.76
CA VAL A 52 9.98 -12.27 -3.66
C VAL A 52 9.13 -13.50 -3.34
N GLY A 53 8.08 -13.76 -4.11
CA GLY A 53 7.21 -14.91 -3.90
C GLY A 53 6.38 -14.84 -2.62
N ALA A 54 6.07 -13.64 -2.14
CA ALA A 54 5.29 -13.48 -0.93
C ALA A 54 3.86 -13.97 -1.13
N ASN A 55 3.26 -14.48 -0.06
CA ASN A 55 1.87 -14.93 -0.06
C ASN A 55 0.93 -13.77 0.26
N LEU A 56 1.26 -12.57 -0.21
CA LEU A 56 0.52 -11.35 0.06
C LEU A 56 0.31 -10.57 -1.22
N ASP A 57 -0.80 -9.86 -1.31
CA ASP A 57 -1.07 -8.96 -2.41
C ASP A 57 -1.86 -7.77 -1.90
N ILE A 58 -1.81 -6.66 -2.64
CA ILE A 58 -2.56 -5.46 -2.30
C ILE A 58 -3.64 -5.32 -3.38
N ILE A 59 -4.90 -5.27 -2.97
CA ILE A 59 -6.01 -5.09 -3.88
C ILE A 59 -6.59 -3.68 -3.71
N GLY A 60 -7.09 -3.11 -4.80
CA GLY A 60 -7.68 -1.78 -4.79
C GLY A 60 -7.42 -1.05 -6.10
N ASP A 61 -8.09 0.06 -6.27
CA ASP A 61 -7.99 0.89 -7.48
C ASP A 61 -7.39 2.25 -7.16
N GLU A 62 -6.81 2.88 -8.17
CA GLU A 62 -6.21 4.20 -8.05
C GLU A 62 -7.20 5.21 -7.46
N GLY A 63 -6.76 5.93 -6.42
CA GLY A 63 -7.55 6.96 -5.77
C GLY A 63 -8.63 6.43 -4.83
N ARG A 64 -8.72 5.10 -4.68
CA ARG A 64 -9.71 4.47 -3.82
C ARG A 64 -9.04 3.79 -2.63
N ASP A 65 -9.71 2.80 -2.07
CA ASP A 65 -9.20 2.10 -0.90
C ASP A 65 -8.34 0.91 -1.32
N TYR A 66 -7.38 0.56 -0.47
CA TYR A 66 -6.50 -0.58 -0.68
C TYR A 66 -6.53 -1.52 0.50
N THR A 67 -6.34 -2.81 0.25
CA THR A 67 -6.33 -3.83 1.29
C THR A 67 -5.20 -4.81 1.03
N LEU A 68 -4.36 -5.05 2.04
CA LEU A 68 -3.36 -6.11 1.97
C LEU A 68 -4.04 -7.41 2.36
N VAL A 69 -3.96 -8.40 1.50
CA VAL A 69 -4.62 -9.69 1.70
C VAL A 69 -3.61 -10.83 1.56
N GLU A 70 -3.91 -11.95 2.21
CA GLU A 70 -3.15 -13.17 2.02
C GLU A 70 -3.62 -13.87 0.76
N VAL A 71 -2.67 -14.38 -0.02
CA VAL A 71 -2.96 -15.09 -1.26
C VAL A 71 -2.58 -16.55 -1.07
N SER A 72 -3.49 -17.44 -1.41
CA SER A 72 -3.23 -18.86 -1.36
C SER A 72 -2.55 -19.31 -2.65
N HIS A 73 -1.42 -20.00 -2.52
CA HIS A 73 -0.71 -20.59 -3.65
C HIS A 73 -0.87 -22.10 -3.58
N GLU A 74 -1.81 -22.60 -4.33
CA GLU A 74 -1.99 -24.04 -4.43
C GLU A 74 -1.80 -24.52 -5.84
#